data_42da78247964195985a234fa7c2fc102
#
_entry.id   42da78247964195985a234fa7c2fc102
#
_cell.length_a   1.000
_cell.length_b   1.000
_cell.length_c   1.000
_cell.angle_alpha   90.00
_cell.angle_beta   90.00
_cell.angle_gamma   90.00
#
_symmetry.space_group_name_H-M   'P 1'
#
loop_
_entity.id
_entity.type
_entity.pdbx_description
1 polymer ?
#
loop_
_entity_poly.entity_id
_entity_poly.type
_entity_poly.pdbx_seq_one_letter_code
_entity_poly.pdbx_strand_id
1 'polypeptide(L)'
;MMLIALASFSMAAFGSTKLAFSWRNSNAPSGPFKNIMVLALNGQAANRAQFEDTLTAAITKTGMQAVQSYSLIPRPNLTPIDMDQLRNVVQGQGFDAVLVSTIVKYHKTVNEVQDPIFPLEPYYATLYGYHGFASPMVYTPSYLQTEQKAQVETNLYATSKPDGVLVWTGTSDTVNPRNVNDAINAIVKLVAEELQKQNLI
;
A
#
# COMPACT_ATOMS: atom_id res chain seq x y z
N MET A 1 -1.36 -1.10 59.71
CA MET A 1 -0.26 -1.03 58.73
C MET A 1 -0.76 -1.64 57.42
N MET A 2 -1.22 -0.80 56.51
CA MET A 2 -1.93 -1.22 55.27
C MET A 2 -0.95 -1.15 54.14
N LEU A 3 -0.54 -2.30 53.60
CA LEU A 3 0.37 -2.40 52.44
C LEU A 3 -0.44 -2.11 51.17
N ILE A 4 -0.14 -1.01 50.51
CA ILE A 4 -0.64 -0.70 49.15
C ILE A 4 0.31 -1.36 48.18
N ALA A 5 -0.13 -2.44 47.49
CA ALA A 5 0.60 -3.04 46.39
C ALA A 5 0.40 -2.16 45.16
N LEU A 6 1.46 -1.47 44.71
CA LEU A 6 1.51 -0.83 43.41
C LEU A 6 1.62 -1.91 42.33
N ALA A 7 0.53 -2.20 41.64
CA ALA A 7 0.55 -2.99 40.43
C ALA A 7 1.12 -2.13 39.27
N SER A 8 2.36 -2.41 38.89
CA SER A 8 3.00 -1.84 37.72
C SER A 8 2.32 -2.38 36.45
N PHE A 9 1.43 -1.62 35.85
CA PHE A 9 0.85 -1.95 34.56
C PHE A 9 1.87 -1.67 33.48
N SER A 10 2.61 -2.70 33.05
CA SER A 10 3.41 -2.63 31.82
C SER A 10 2.48 -2.43 30.63
N MET A 11 2.34 -1.20 30.14
CA MET A 11 1.73 -0.94 28.85
C MET A 11 2.65 -1.54 27.77
N ALA A 12 2.30 -2.73 27.30
CA ALA A 12 2.88 -3.25 26.06
C ALA A 12 2.51 -2.24 24.95
N ALA A 13 3.54 -1.68 24.30
CA ALA A 13 3.35 -0.81 23.15
C ALA A 13 2.75 -1.67 22.02
N PHE A 14 1.43 -1.63 21.88
CA PHE A 14 0.74 -2.26 20.78
C PHE A 14 1.11 -1.54 19.48
N GLY A 15 1.47 -2.32 18.45
CA GLY A 15 1.71 -1.79 17.12
C GLY A 15 0.55 -0.92 16.65
N SER A 16 0.85 0.22 16.05
CA SER A 16 -0.14 1.15 15.54
C SER A 16 0.03 1.38 14.05
N THR A 17 -1.09 1.45 13.33
CA THR A 17 -1.12 1.86 11.92
C THR A 17 -2.02 3.08 11.80
N LYS A 18 -1.53 4.12 11.12
CA LYS A 18 -2.29 5.35 10.88
C LYS A 18 -2.08 5.83 9.44
N LEU A 19 -3.06 6.57 8.93
CA LEU A 19 -2.91 7.33 7.69
C LEU A 19 -2.07 8.58 7.99
N ALA A 20 -0.87 8.65 7.43
CA ALA A 20 0.04 9.77 7.60
C ALA A 20 -0.29 10.91 6.62
N PHE A 21 -0.75 10.54 5.43
CA PHE A 21 -1.12 11.47 4.37
C PHE A 21 -2.26 10.87 3.53
N SER A 22 -3.14 11.73 3.03
CA SER A 22 -4.16 11.39 2.03
C SER A 22 -4.43 12.61 1.15
N TRP A 23 -4.51 12.39 -0.16
CA TRP A 23 -4.83 13.42 -1.12
C TRP A 23 -5.70 12.85 -2.24
N ARG A 24 -6.65 13.65 -2.73
CA ARG A 24 -7.53 13.33 -3.84
C ARG A 24 -7.40 14.37 -4.94
N ASN A 25 -7.32 13.91 -6.17
CA ASN A 25 -7.33 14.77 -7.35
C ASN A 25 -8.76 15.18 -7.68
N SER A 26 -9.09 16.45 -7.48
CA SER A 26 -10.41 17.01 -7.77
C SER A 26 -10.77 17.03 -9.26
N ASN A 27 -9.75 16.94 -10.13
CA ASN A 27 -9.91 16.97 -11.59
C ASN A 27 -9.91 15.56 -12.22
N ALA A 28 -9.72 14.51 -11.41
CA ALA A 28 -9.76 13.13 -11.87
C ALA A 28 -11.20 12.61 -11.96
N PRO A 29 -11.44 11.51 -12.70
CA PRO A 29 -12.74 10.85 -12.70
C PRO A 29 -13.25 10.57 -11.29
N SER A 30 -14.51 10.86 -11.03
CA SER A 30 -15.16 10.54 -9.77
C SER A 30 -15.53 9.05 -9.71
N GLY A 31 -15.33 8.41 -8.53
CA GLY A 31 -15.81 7.06 -8.27
C GLY A 31 -17.34 6.99 -8.11
N PRO A 32 -17.88 5.85 -7.65
CA PRO A 32 -17.10 4.68 -7.28
C PRO A 32 -16.59 3.91 -8.49
N PHE A 33 -15.37 3.35 -8.38
CA PHE A 33 -14.80 2.44 -9.35
C PHE A 33 -15.34 1.02 -9.10
N LYS A 34 -15.68 0.30 -10.17
CA LYS A 34 -16.44 -0.96 -10.08
C LYS A 34 -15.62 -2.19 -10.38
N ASN A 35 -14.57 -2.07 -11.19
CA ASN A 35 -13.71 -3.17 -11.60
C ASN A 35 -12.24 -2.79 -11.39
N ILE A 36 -11.68 -3.19 -10.25
CA ILE A 36 -10.40 -2.69 -9.74
C ILE A 36 -9.34 -3.79 -9.78
N MET A 37 -8.20 -3.53 -10.39
CA MET A 37 -7.02 -4.39 -10.22
C MET A 37 -6.22 -3.93 -9.01
N VAL A 38 -5.87 -4.87 -8.12
CA VAL A 38 -5.02 -4.63 -6.95
C VAL A 38 -3.62 -5.11 -7.24
N LEU A 39 -2.63 -4.24 -7.09
CA LEU A 39 -1.23 -4.47 -7.42
C LEU A 39 -0.29 -4.07 -6.28
N ALA A 40 0.48 -5.02 -5.76
CA ALA A 40 1.61 -4.75 -4.87
C ALA A 40 2.94 -4.79 -5.64
N LEU A 41 3.72 -3.69 -5.63
CA LEU A 41 4.91 -3.57 -6.47
C LEU A 41 6.13 -4.30 -5.91
N ASN A 42 6.44 -4.11 -4.65
CA ASN A 42 7.66 -4.63 -4.02
C ASN A 42 7.35 -5.59 -2.86
N GLY A 43 8.39 -6.25 -2.37
CA GLY A 43 8.30 -7.25 -1.30
C GLY A 43 8.38 -8.68 -1.80
N GLN A 44 8.41 -9.63 -0.85
CA GLN A 44 8.39 -11.05 -1.15
C GLN A 44 7.06 -11.48 -1.79
N ALA A 45 7.07 -12.45 -2.70
CA ALA A 45 5.88 -12.89 -3.43
C ALA A 45 4.73 -13.30 -2.50
N ALA A 46 5.02 -14.00 -1.41
CA ALA A 46 4.00 -14.40 -0.43
C ALA A 46 3.33 -13.19 0.24
N ASN A 47 4.10 -12.18 0.63
CA ASN A 47 3.57 -10.97 1.26
C ASN A 47 2.77 -10.11 0.27
N ARG A 48 3.23 -10.05 -1.00
CA ARG A 48 2.47 -9.37 -2.08
C ARG A 48 1.14 -10.05 -2.30
N ALA A 49 1.13 -11.39 -2.49
CA ALA A 49 -0.10 -12.15 -2.68
C ALA A 49 -1.06 -11.96 -1.51
N GLN A 50 -0.58 -12.06 -0.28
CA GLN A 50 -1.40 -11.85 0.90
C GLN A 50 -1.98 -10.44 0.98
N PHE A 51 -1.19 -9.41 0.66
CA PHE A 51 -1.67 -8.02 0.64
C PHE A 51 -2.76 -7.84 -0.42
N GLU A 52 -2.51 -8.31 -1.65
CA GLU A 52 -3.47 -8.24 -2.75
C GLU A 52 -4.75 -9.01 -2.43
N ASP A 53 -4.67 -10.22 -1.85
CA ASP A 53 -5.83 -11.00 -1.41
C ASP A 53 -6.65 -10.27 -0.36
N THR A 54 -5.99 -9.74 0.67
CA THR A 54 -6.66 -9.06 1.78
C THR A 54 -7.36 -7.79 1.29
N LEU A 55 -6.70 -7.01 0.45
CA LEU A 55 -7.25 -5.77 -0.09
C LEU A 55 -8.38 -6.04 -1.10
N THR A 56 -8.20 -7.03 -1.96
CA THR A 56 -9.27 -7.50 -2.88
C THR A 56 -10.51 -7.93 -2.10
N ALA A 57 -10.34 -8.73 -1.05
CA ALA A 57 -11.45 -9.16 -0.20
C ALA A 57 -12.15 -7.97 0.50
N ALA A 58 -11.39 -6.96 0.93
CA ALA A 58 -11.95 -5.77 1.55
C ALA A 58 -12.77 -4.94 0.55
N ILE A 59 -12.27 -4.76 -0.68
CA ILE A 59 -12.98 -4.05 -1.76
C ILE A 59 -14.23 -4.83 -2.18
N THR A 60 -14.14 -6.14 -2.33
CA THR A 60 -15.30 -6.96 -2.76
C THR A 60 -16.45 -6.91 -1.74
N LYS A 61 -16.16 -6.75 -0.45
CA LYS A 61 -17.19 -6.56 0.58
C LYS A 61 -18.01 -5.29 0.41
N THR A 62 -17.54 -4.30 -0.33
CA THR A 62 -18.28 -3.06 -0.64
C THR A 62 -19.23 -3.23 -1.84
N GLY A 63 -19.23 -4.41 -2.49
CA GLY A 63 -20.03 -4.69 -3.68
C GLY A 63 -19.31 -4.39 -4.99
N MET A 64 -18.05 -3.93 -4.96
CA MET A 64 -17.23 -3.72 -6.14
C MET A 64 -16.52 -5.01 -6.55
N GLN A 65 -16.13 -5.12 -7.82
CA GLN A 65 -15.27 -6.21 -8.30
C GLN A 65 -13.82 -5.82 -8.09
N ALA A 66 -13.01 -6.74 -7.59
CA ALA A 66 -11.59 -6.56 -7.48
C ALA A 66 -10.83 -7.84 -7.83
N VAL A 67 -9.66 -7.70 -8.46
CA VAL A 67 -8.84 -8.83 -8.90
C VAL A 67 -7.38 -8.58 -8.51
N GLN A 68 -6.73 -9.61 -7.99
CA GLN A 68 -5.32 -9.59 -7.64
C GLN A 68 -4.44 -9.61 -8.89
N SER A 69 -3.44 -8.75 -8.94
CA SER A 69 -2.53 -8.67 -10.09
C SER A 69 -1.75 -9.97 -10.31
N TYR A 70 -1.36 -10.67 -9.24
CA TYR A 70 -0.55 -11.88 -9.35
C TYR A 70 -1.29 -13.04 -10.05
N SER A 71 -2.64 -13.04 -10.05
CA SER A 71 -3.43 -14.05 -10.75
C SER A 71 -3.43 -13.87 -12.26
N LEU A 72 -3.19 -12.65 -12.72
CA LEU A 72 -3.15 -12.26 -14.14
C LEU A 72 -1.72 -12.11 -14.66
N ILE A 73 -0.80 -11.65 -13.81
CA ILE A 73 0.60 -11.38 -14.12
C ILE A 73 1.48 -12.05 -13.04
N PRO A 74 1.70 -13.37 -13.14
CA PRO A 74 2.57 -14.06 -12.19
C PRO A 74 3.98 -13.51 -12.21
N ARG A 75 4.54 -13.19 -11.02
CA ARG A 75 5.90 -12.65 -10.88
C ARG A 75 6.67 -13.43 -9.80
N PRO A 76 7.90 -13.88 -10.07
CA PRO A 76 8.78 -14.38 -9.02
C PRO A 76 9.19 -13.29 -8.03
N ASN A 77 9.84 -13.68 -6.93
CA ASN A 77 10.35 -12.73 -5.95
C ASN A 77 11.28 -11.69 -6.58
N LEU A 78 11.13 -10.43 -6.17
CA LEU A 78 11.97 -9.29 -6.54
C LEU A 78 12.06 -9.02 -8.05
N THR A 79 11.19 -9.62 -8.86
CA THR A 79 11.14 -9.33 -10.29
C THR A 79 10.21 -8.13 -10.51
N PRO A 80 10.67 -7.06 -11.19
CA PRO A 80 9.81 -5.96 -11.61
C PRO A 80 8.64 -6.47 -12.47
N ILE A 81 7.52 -5.77 -12.45
CA ILE A 81 6.41 -6.07 -13.35
C ILE A 81 6.78 -5.61 -14.77
N ASP A 82 6.43 -6.44 -15.75
CA ASP A 82 6.51 -6.05 -17.15
C ASP A 82 5.40 -5.03 -17.46
N MET A 83 5.79 -3.83 -17.85
CA MET A 83 4.86 -2.71 -18.05
C MET A 83 3.98 -2.88 -19.26
N ASP A 84 4.48 -3.52 -20.32
CA ASP A 84 3.66 -3.80 -21.50
C ASP A 84 2.65 -4.91 -21.20
N GLN A 85 3.05 -5.92 -20.45
CA GLN A 85 2.13 -6.94 -19.96
C GLN A 85 1.06 -6.33 -19.03
N LEU A 86 1.44 -5.46 -18.09
CA LEU A 86 0.50 -4.75 -17.23
C LEU A 86 -0.50 -3.94 -18.02
N ARG A 87 -0.03 -3.15 -19.01
CA ARG A 87 -0.89 -2.34 -19.87
C ARG A 87 -1.89 -3.20 -20.64
N ASN A 88 -1.42 -4.29 -21.23
CA ASN A 88 -2.26 -5.22 -21.98
C ASN A 88 -3.34 -5.86 -21.10
N VAL A 89 -2.99 -6.27 -19.90
CA VAL A 89 -3.93 -6.86 -18.94
C VAL A 89 -4.96 -5.82 -18.49
N VAL A 90 -4.51 -4.62 -18.10
CA VAL A 90 -5.42 -3.55 -17.64
C VAL A 90 -6.44 -3.19 -18.71
N GLN A 91 -6.00 -3.03 -19.96
CA GLN A 91 -6.88 -2.69 -21.07
C GLN A 91 -7.75 -3.87 -21.50
N GLY A 92 -7.17 -5.08 -21.59
CA GLY A 92 -7.86 -6.27 -22.08
C GLY A 92 -8.93 -6.80 -21.13
N GLN A 93 -8.80 -6.60 -19.82
CA GLN A 93 -9.74 -7.05 -18.79
C GLN A 93 -10.80 -5.98 -18.42
N GLY A 94 -10.70 -4.77 -18.99
CA GLY A 94 -11.67 -3.71 -18.77
C GLY A 94 -11.70 -3.19 -17.33
N PHE A 95 -10.54 -3.16 -16.66
CA PHE A 95 -10.44 -2.51 -15.35
C PHE A 95 -10.69 -1.00 -15.49
N ASP A 96 -11.50 -0.43 -14.63
CA ASP A 96 -11.76 1.02 -14.58
C ASP A 96 -10.80 1.74 -13.64
N ALA A 97 -10.15 0.99 -12.73
CA ALA A 97 -9.07 1.51 -11.89
C ALA A 97 -8.01 0.45 -11.56
N VAL A 98 -6.82 0.93 -11.21
CA VAL A 98 -5.72 0.13 -10.64
C VAL A 98 -5.33 0.73 -9.30
N LEU A 99 -5.37 -0.07 -8.24
CA LEU A 99 -4.93 0.30 -6.91
C LEU A 99 -3.53 -0.29 -6.69
N VAL A 100 -2.54 0.59 -6.63
CA VAL A 100 -1.12 0.21 -6.57
C VAL A 100 -0.58 0.52 -5.18
N SER A 101 0.05 -0.46 -4.53
CA SER A 101 0.71 -0.27 -3.24
C SER A 101 2.19 -0.62 -3.30
N THR A 102 3.00 0.17 -2.62
CA THR A 102 4.44 -0.07 -2.49
C THR A 102 4.93 0.29 -1.08
N ILE A 103 5.89 -0.48 -0.57
CA ILE A 103 6.61 -0.12 0.65
C ILE A 103 7.66 0.93 0.25
N VAL A 104 7.47 2.17 0.68
CA VAL A 104 8.38 3.29 0.37
C VAL A 104 9.45 3.45 1.42
N LYS A 105 9.21 2.97 2.65
CA LYS A 105 10.17 3.05 3.75
C LYS A 105 9.96 1.88 4.70
N TYR A 106 11.05 1.26 5.09
CA TYR A 106 11.04 0.28 6.19
C TYR A 106 12.28 0.49 7.03
N HIS A 107 12.08 0.76 8.30
CA HIS A 107 13.15 0.87 9.28
C HIS A 107 12.97 -0.14 10.39
N LYS A 108 14.03 -0.86 10.63
CA LYS A 108 14.18 -1.61 11.86
C LYS A 108 15.36 -0.96 12.58
N THR A 109 15.08 -0.07 13.53
CA THR A 109 16.11 0.79 14.11
C THR A 109 16.96 0.07 15.14
N VAL A 110 18.27 0.30 14.98
CA VAL A 110 19.16 0.75 16.05
C VAL A 110 19.91 1.95 15.50
N ASN A 111 19.56 3.13 16.02
CA ASN A 111 20.27 4.41 15.90
C ASN A 111 20.63 4.96 14.50
N GLU A 112 20.07 6.15 14.25
CA GLU A 112 20.48 7.22 13.32
C GLU A 112 20.82 6.89 11.88
N VAL A 113 19.95 7.29 10.94
CA VAL A 113 20.35 7.94 9.67
C VAL A 113 19.19 8.76 9.09
N GLN A 114 19.54 9.90 8.51
CA GLN A 114 18.68 10.95 7.97
C GLN A 114 17.73 10.48 6.86
N ASP A 115 16.53 11.08 6.86
CA ASP A 115 15.48 10.85 5.86
C ASP A 115 15.85 11.41 4.49
N PRO A 116 15.70 10.64 3.40
CA PRO A 116 15.61 11.23 2.08
C PRO A 116 14.25 11.92 1.92
N ILE A 117 14.27 13.21 1.61
CA ILE A 117 13.10 13.99 1.20
C ILE A 117 12.75 13.56 -0.23
N PHE A 118 11.55 13.01 -0.44
CA PHE A 118 11.05 12.72 -1.78
C PHE A 118 10.42 13.98 -2.36
N PRO A 119 10.91 14.51 -3.49
CA PRO A 119 10.23 15.60 -4.17
C PRO A 119 8.90 15.10 -4.75
N LEU A 120 7.85 15.90 -4.61
CA LEU A 120 6.56 15.69 -5.29
C LEU A 120 6.75 16.04 -6.78
N GLU A 121 7.28 15.10 -7.54
CA GLU A 121 7.61 15.29 -8.95
C GLU A 121 6.55 14.66 -9.87
N PRO A 122 6.50 15.03 -11.16
CA PRO A 122 5.46 14.63 -12.13
C PRO A 122 5.28 13.12 -12.32
N TYR A 123 6.24 12.27 -11.91
CA TYR A 123 6.15 10.80 -12.08
C TYR A 123 5.01 10.16 -11.28
N TYR A 124 4.50 10.81 -10.22
CA TYR A 124 3.29 10.34 -9.52
C TYR A 124 2.01 10.53 -10.31
N ALA A 125 2.02 11.38 -11.33
CA ALA A 125 0.81 11.73 -12.07
C ALA A 125 0.26 10.59 -12.92
N THR A 126 1.07 9.59 -13.26
CA THR A 126 0.64 8.41 -14.04
C THR A 126 1.04 7.10 -13.36
N LEU A 127 0.28 6.02 -13.62
CA LEU A 127 0.57 4.68 -13.12
C LEU A 127 1.97 4.19 -13.56
N TYR A 128 2.31 4.37 -14.81
CA TYR A 128 3.55 3.86 -15.38
C TYR A 128 4.77 4.70 -14.97
N GLY A 129 4.60 5.98 -14.80
CA GLY A 129 5.63 6.87 -14.23
C GLY A 129 5.94 6.49 -12.79
N TYR A 130 4.92 6.24 -11.96
CA TYR A 130 5.08 5.78 -10.58
C TYR A 130 5.80 4.43 -10.50
N HIS A 131 5.48 3.48 -11.38
CA HIS A 131 6.16 2.19 -11.45
C HIS A 131 7.66 2.35 -11.73
N GLY A 132 8.03 3.17 -12.71
CA GLY A 132 9.44 3.42 -13.05
C GLY A 132 10.26 3.94 -11.88
N PHE A 133 9.65 4.73 -10.99
CA PHE A 133 10.27 5.24 -9.77
C PHE A 133 10.26 4.20 -8.62
N ALA A 134 9.13 3.56 -8.35
CA ALA A 134 8.94 2.71 -7.19
C ALA A 134 9.53 1.30 -7.34
N SER A 135 9.59 0.77 -8.57
CA SER A 135 10.04 -0.59 -8.84
C SER A 135 11.53 -0.85 -8.53
N PRO A 136 12.47 0.11 -8.78
CA PRO A 136 13.89 -0.06 -8.45
C PRO A 136 14.24 0.10 -6.97
N MET A 137 13.28 0.52 -6.13
CA MET A 137 13.53 0.67 -4.69
C MET A 137 13.82 -0.69 -4.05
N VAL A 138 15.11 -1.03 -3.97
CA VAL A 138 15.59 -2.24 -3.31
C VAL A 138 15.63 -2.01 -1.83
N TYR A 139 14.85 -2.81 -1.11
CA TYR A 139 14.89 -2.86 0.34
C TYR A 139 16.08 -3.70 0.82
N THR A 140 17.01 -3.09 1.55
CA THR A 140 18.13 -3.77 2.22
C THR A 140 17.92 -3.75 3.74
N PRO A 141 17.70 -4.90 4.41
CA PRO A 141 17.55 -4.93 5.86
C PRO A 141 18.92 -4.88 6.55
N SER A 142 19.12 -3.99 7.50
CA SER A 142 20.21 -4.05 8.46
C SER A 142 19.68 -4.26 9.89
N TYR A 143 20.40 -5.05 10.67
CA TYR A 143 20.00 -5.59 11.98
C TYR A 143 20.42 -4.69 13.15
N LEU A 144 19.56 -4.48 14.11
CA LEU A 144 19.52 -4.58 15.57
C LEU A 144 18.69 -3.48 16.25
N GLN A 145 17.69 -3.95 16.98
CA GLN A 145 16.87 -3.36 18.06
C GLN A 145 15.85 -2.25 17.67
N THR A 146 14.75 -2.53 17.86
CA THR A 146 13.47 -2.67 18.55
C THR A 146 12.36 -1.76 18.08
N GLU A 147 12.54 -0.81 17.19
CA GLU A 147 11.46 -0.10 16.56
C GLU A 147 11.38 -0.49 15.09
N GLN A 148 10.28 -1.14 14.71
CA GLN A 148 9.99 -1.44 13.31
C GLN A 148 9.00 -0.38 12.81
N LYS A 149 9.38 0.34 11.77
CA LYS A 149 8.50 1.30 11.08
C LYS A 149 8.40 0.90 9.62
N ALA A 150 7.16 0.74 9.13
CA ALA A 150 6.89 0.53 7.72
C ALA A 150 5.99 1.66 7.22
N GLN A 151 6.38 2.26 6.10
CA GLN A 151 5.56 3.23 5.39
C GLN A 151 5.15 2.63 4.05
N VAL A 152 3.85 2.56 3.82
CA VAL A 152 3.26 2.04 2.58
C VAL A 152 2.50 3.17 1.89
N GLU A 153 2.85 3.42 0.64
CA GLU A 153 2.12 4.30 -0.23
C GLU A 153 1.15 3.50 -1.08
N THR A 154 -0.08 3.97 -1.19
CA THR A 154 -1.13 3.37 -2.00
C THR A 154 -1.74 4.44 -2.89
N ASN A 155 -1.76 4.16 -4.21
CA ASN A 155 -2.22 5.06 -5.25
C ASN A 155 -3.36 4.42 -6.03
N LEU A 156 -4.46 5.13 -6.24
CA LEU A 156 -5.56 4.73 -7.11
C LEU A 156 -5.48 5.49 -8.43
N TYR A 157 -5.34 4.76 -9.53
CA TYR A 157 -5.31 5.30 -10.88
C TYR A 157 -6.55 4.88 -11.64
N ALA A 158 -7.28 5.84 -12.21
CA ALA A 158 -8.31 5.57 -13.20
C ALA A 158 -7.67 5.19 -14.54
N THR A 159 -8.24 4.21 -15.24
CA THR A 159 -7.72 3.70 -16.50
C THR A 159 -8.34 4.39 -17.73
N SER A 160 -9.04 5.50 -17.51
CA SER A 160 -9.69 6.31 -18.55
C SER A 160 -8.74 6.89 -19.61
N LYS A 161 -7.43 6.92 -19.32
CA LYS A 161 -6.36 7.25 -20.25
C LYS A 161 -5.35 6.11 -20.32
N PRO A 162 -4.62 5.94 -21.43
CA PRO A 162 -3.65 4.85 -21.60
C PRO A 162 -2.60 4.76 -20.49
N ASP A 163 -2.13 5.89 -19.97
CA ASP A 163 -1.12 5.95 -18.90
C ASP A 163 -1.73 6.00 -17.49
N GLY A 164 -3.05 5.92 -17.36
CA GLY A 164 -3.78 6.10 -16.12
C GLY A 164 -3.81 7.56 -15.65
N VAL A 165 -4.74 7.86 -14.76
CA VAL A 165 -4.87 9.19 -14.11
C VAL A 165 -4.90 8.98 -12.62
N LEU A 166 -3.97 9.57 -11.87
CA LEU A 166 -3.98 9.52 -10.42
C LEU A 166 -5.26 10.16 -9.88
N VAL A 167 -6.05 9.38 -9.14
CA VAL A 167 -7.29 9.79 -8.49
C VAL A 167 -7.09 10.08 -7.03
N TRP A 168 -6.37 9.20 -6.36
CA TRP A 168 -6.13 9.28 -4.94
C TRP A 168 -4.75 8.71 -4.59
N THR A 169 -4.12 9.29 -3.60
CA THR A 169 -2.91 8.74 -2.97
C THR A 169 -3.05 8.81 -1.46
N GLY A 170 -2.55 7.79 -0.78
CA GLY A 170 -2.48 7.75 0.66
C GLY A 170 -1.21 7.06 1.14
N THR A 171 -0.66 7.58 2.24
CA THR A 171 0.51 6.99 2.88
C THR A 171 0.14 6.54 4.29
N SER A 172 0.39 5.27 4.58
CA SER A 172 0.19 4.68 5.90
C SER A 172 1.51 4.45 6.62
N ASP A 173 1.56 4.81 7.90
CA ASP A 173 2.66 4.50 8.81
C ASP A 173 2.25 3.38 9.75
N THR A 174 3.04 2.32 9.80
CA THR A 174 2.90 1.21 10.75
C THR A 174 4.11 1.16 11.66
N VAL A 175 3.88 1.15 12.96
CA VAL A 175 4.94 1.10 13.99
C VAL A 175 4.75 -0.17 14.82
N ASN A 176 5.83 -0.93 15.01
CA ASN A 176 5.91 -2.14 15.84
C ASN A 176 4.77 -3.14 15.62
N PRO A 177 4.48 -3.56 14.36
CA PRO A 177 3.51 -4.61 14.12
C PRO A 177 3.97 -5.92 14.79
N ARG A 178 3.04 -6.72 15.30
CA ARG A 178 3.38 -8.02 15.89
C ARG A 178 4.00 -8.97 14.87
N ASN A 179 3.52 -8.91 13.65
CA ASN A 179 3.99 -9.67 12.50
C ASN A 179 3.54 -8.98 11.19
N VAL A 180 3.96 -9.51 10.05
CA VAL A 180 3.62 -8.99 8.72
C VAL A 180 2.12 -9.04 8.45
N ASN A 181 1.43 -10.10 8.89
CA ASN A 181 0.00 -10.26 8.67
C ASN A 181 -0.81 -9.18 9.39
N ASP A 182 -0.46 -8.87 10.64
CA ASP A 182 -1.09 -7.80 11.41
C ASP A 182 -0.89 -6.45 10.73
N ALA A 183 0.33 -6.19 10.22
CA ALA A 183 0.62 -4.97 9.46
C ALA A 183 -0.24 -4.87 8.19
N ILE A 184 -0.30 -5.94 7.40
CA ILE A 184 -1.12 -6.01 6.17
C ILE A 184 -2.59 -5.74 6.49
N ASN A 185 -3.15 -6.44 7.47
CA ASN A 185 -4.56 -6.28 7.85
C ASN A 185 -4.88 -4.84 8.30
N ALA A 186 -3.99 -4.24 9.09
CA ALA A 186 -4.17 -2.87 9.58
C ALA A 186 -4.09 -1.84 8.44
N ILE A 187 -3.13 -1.99 7.52
CA ILE A 187 -2.98 -1.11 6.36
C ILE A 187 -4.18 -1.24 5.43
N VAL A 188 -4.58 -2.49 5.10
CA VAL A 188 -5.71 -2.75 4.21
C VAL A 188 -7.02 -2.17 4.78
N LYS A 189 -7.27 -2.38 6.08
CA LYS A 189 -8.44 -1.79 6.75
C LYS A 189 -8.46 -0.27 6.57
N LEU A 190 -7.33 0.38 6.88
CA LEU A 190 -7.19 1.84 6.80
C LEU A 190 -7.41 2.38 5.38
N VAL A 191 -6.81 1.72 4.37
CA VAL A 191 -6.95 2.11 2.96
C VAL A 191 -8.39 1.92 2.48
N ALA A 192 -9.01 0.77 2.77
CA ALA A 192 -10.37 0.49 2.36
C ALA A 192 -11.37 1.48 2.99
N GLU A 193 -11.25 1.76 4.30
CA GLU A 193 -12.08 2.73 5.00
C GLU A 193 -11.94 4.14 4.40
N GLU A 194 -10.73 4.55 4.05
CA GLU A 194 -10.50 5.87 3.45
C GLU A 194 -11.06 5.97 2.03
N LEU A 195 -10.89 4.92 1.21
CA LEU A 195 -11.47 4.88 -0.14
C LEU A 195 -13.01 4.90 -0.11
N GLN A 196 -13.63 4.18 0.82
CA GLN A 196 -15.09 4.22 1.04
C GLN A 196 -15.55 5.60 1.48
N LYS A 197 -14.89 6.20 2.47
CA LYS A 197 -15.20 7.55 2.96
C LYS A 197 -15.17 8.59 1.85
N GLN A 198 -14.29 8.41 0.86
CA GLN A 198 -14.17 9.28 -0.29
C GLN A 198 -15.06 8.86 -1.47
N ASN A 199 -15.91 7.84 -1.32
CA ASN A 199 -16.79 7.30 -2.37
C ASN A 199 -16.01 6.90 -3.64
N LEU A 200 -14.86 6.24 -3.43
CA LEU A 200 -14.03 5.71 -4.52
C LEU A 200 -14.25 4.21 -4.76
N ILE A 201 -14.73 3.50 -3.72
CA ILE A 201 -15.14 2.09 -3.74
C ILE A 201 -16.42 1.90 -2.95
#